data_75b480a5d7a186414d45fc2d502f38ba
#
_entry.id   75b480a5d7a186414d45fc2d502f38ba
#
_cell.length_a   1.000
_cell.length_b   1.000
_cell.length_c   1.000
_cell.angle_alpha   90.00
_cell.angle_beta   90.00
_cell.angle_gamma   90.00
#
_symmetry.space_group_name_H-M   'P 1'
#
loop_
_entity.id
_entity.type
_entity.pdbx_description
1 polymer ?
#
loop_
_entity_poly.entity_id
_entity_poly.type
_entity_poly.pdbx_seq_one_letter_code
_entity_poly.pdbx_strand_id
1 'polypeptide(L)'
;MQSSRLTRRVLMQSAAATTLAAPFVHGAFAAGKLRVGFWDHWVPGANDTLTKLCQEWAAKEKVDITIDYITSQADKLNLTQAAEAQAKSGHDMLTFLAWAAAAQTDNLEPVDDIMGPLIAQNGKISEGVEYVARQDGHWIAVPACVGSPTLPACARIDLFKQYLGVDLTKMYPPGAPADDALADKWTWDFFLTSAEKCYKVGQDHLIGVGFGVTNDSVAWVDPVFRSHGAAMVDQEGNITVKSDATRQVLEWFKKLVPYTPKDSFAWDDASNNKFLISGQGALIFNPPSAWAVAVRDAPKIAEQLWTFPSPRGPKGRFDAAVPFFWGTWKFSQNKSTAKSLLTFLCQRSSVKQTVAASHGYDIPPFAGLHDFQTWLDESPPKGAVYHYPPRGDVVMVIPYSPAPARIANQIYAQATVPKMIAKCTVEGNSIDHAIDWAAAELEGFSRS
;
A
#
# COMPACT_ATOMS: atom_id res chain seq x y z
N MET A 1 42.12 -48.27 55.18
CA MET A 1 40.96 -47.62 54.72
C MET A 1 40.99 -46.14 55.20
N GLN A 2 41.45 -45.22 54.33
CA GLN A 2 41.48 -43.80 54.68
C GLN A 2 40.29 -43.11 54.02
N SER A 3 39.41 -42.59 54.84
CA SER A 3 38.25 -41.77 54.41
C SER A 3 38.71 -40.35 54.16
N SER A 4 38.74 -39.92 52.87
CA SER A 4 38.98 -38.53 52.52
C SER A 4 37.75 -37.69 52.79
N ARG A 5 37.85 -36.79 53.77
CA ARG A 5 36.81 -35.77 54.06
C ARG A 5 36.89 -34.64 52.97
N LEU A 6 35.84 -34.52 52.19
CA LEU A 6 35.63 -33.40 51.29
C LEU A 6 35.50 -32.08 52.09
N THR A 7 36.39 -31.15 51.87
CA THR A 7 36.40 -29.86 52.58
C THR A 7 35.40 -28.87 51.89
N ARG A 8 34.78 -27.96 52.70
CA ARG A 8 33.85 -26.94 52.23
C ARG A 8 34.36 -26.09 51.04
N ARG A 9 35.68 -26.02 50.86
CA ARG A 9 36.34 -25.29 49.76
C ARG A 9 36.20 -25.99 48.39
N VAL A 10 36.15 -27.31 48.39
CA VAL A 10 35.94 -28.12 47.16
C VAL A 10 34.48 -28.08 46.74
N LEU A 11 33.55 -28.02 47.70
CA LEU A 11 32.12 -27.86 47.40
C LEU A 11 31.77 -26.45 46.78
N MET A 12 32.48 -25.42 47.21
CA MET A 12 32.24 -24.05 46.68
C MET A 12 32.92 -23.83 45.32
N GLN A 13 33.96 -24.52 44.99
CA GLN A 13 34.57 -24.47 43.67
C GLN A 13 33.78 -25.28 42.63
N SER A 14 33.03 -26.30 43.02
CA SER A 14 32.15 -27.04 42.11
C SER A 14 30.81 -26.31 41.86
N ALA A 15 30.40 -25.36 42.73
CA ALA A 15 29.18 -24.55 42.54
C ALA A 15 29.43 -23.33 41.65
N ALA A 16 30.67 -22.88 41.47
CA ALA A 16 31.02 -21.73 40.62
C ALA A 16 31.24 -22.10 39.14
N ALA A 17 31.35 -23.38 38.79
CA ALA A 17 31.54 -23.83 37.42
C ALA A 17 30.23 -24.21 36.68
N THR A 18 29.09 -24.22 37.37
CA THR A 18 27.79 -24.57 36.79
C THR A 18 26.89 -23.35 36.44
N THR A 19 27.41 -22.14 36.62
CA THR A 19 26.62 -20.92 36.28
C THR A 19 26.97 -20.28 34.94
N LEU A 20 27.80 -20.91 34.11
CA LEU A 20 28.16 -20.38 32.77
C LEU A 20 27.68 -21.23 31.60
N ALA A 21 26.85 -22.25 31.86
CA ALA A 21 26.12 -22.98 30.83
C ALA A 21 24.64 -22.98 31.21
N ALA A 22 24.02 -21.79 31.33
CA ALA A 22 22.60 -21.73 31.07
C ALA A 22 22.43 -21.96 29.57
N PRO A 23 21.88 -23.11 29.13
CA PRO A 23 21.43 -23.18 27.76
C PRO A 23 20.48 -21.99 27.60
N PHE A 24 20.58 -21.28 26.49
CA PHE A 24 19.45 -20.55 25.96
C PHE A 24 18.35 -21.58 25.80
N VAL A 25 17.56 -21.76 26.85
CA VAL A 25 16.27 -22.41 26.74
C VAL A 25 15.46 -21.42 25.91
N HIS A 26 15.45 -21.63 24.62
CA HIS A 26 14.32 -21.22 23.83
C HIS A 26 13.14 -21.82 24.58
N GLY A 27 12.33 -20.98 25.23
CA GLY A 27 11.19 -21.43 26.00
C GLY A 27 10.46 -22.44 25.11
N ALA A 28 10.22 -23.64 25.63
CA ALA A 28 9.31 -24.57 25.00
C ALA A 28 7.96 -23.83 24.96
N PHE A 29 7.67 -23.18 23.82
CA PHE A 29 6.36 -22.64 23.57
C PHE A 29 5.40 -23.82 23.68
N ALA A 30 4.54 -23.82 24.68
CA ALA A 30 3.37 -24.68 24.71
C ALA A 30 2.70 -24.51 23.34
N ALA A 31 2.28 -25.60 22.70
CA ALA A 31 1.63 -25.58 21.40
C ALA A 31 0.56 -24.48 21.40
N GLY A 32 0.95 -23.29 20.93
CA GLY A 32 0.14 -22.09 20.99
C GLY A 32 -0.84 -22.10 19.83
N LYS A 33 -1.98 -21.45 20.02
CA LYS A 33 -2.89 -21.14 18.92
C LYS A 33 -2.56 -19.74 18.45
N LEU A 34 -2.53 -19.54 17.12
CA LEU A 34 -2.36 -18.22 16.52
C LEU A 34 -3.49 -17.99 15.49
N ARG A 35 -4.22 -16.88 15.64
CA ARG A 35 -5.25 -16.47 14.70
C ARG A 35 -4.77 -15.23 13.94
N VAL A 36 -4.72 -15.32 12.62
CA VAL A 36 -4.21 -14.25 11.76
C VAL A 36 -5.26 -13.84 10.73
N GLY A 37 -5.47 -12.54 10.58
CA GLY A 37 -6.33 -11.95 9.57
C GLY A 37 -5.48 -11.26 8.52
N PHE A 38 -5.33 -11.87 7.36
CA PHE A 38 -4.63 -11.29 6.23
C PHE A 38 -5.60 -10.59 5.29
N TRP A 39 -5.07 -9.63 4.54
CA TRP A 39 -5.77 -9.06 3.42
C TRP A 39 -6.00 -10.13 2.33
N ASP A 40 -7.24 -10.19 1.80
CA ASP A 40 -7.62 -11.05 0.69
C ASP A 40 -7.03 -10.50 -0.62
N HIS A 41 -6.05 -11.20 -1.15
CA HIS A 41 -5.19 -10.73 -2.22
C HIS A 41 -5.91 -10.65 -3.57
N TRP A 42 -5.67 -9.59 -4.35
CA TRP A 42 -6.26 -9.42 -5.68
C TRP A 42 -5.77 -10.42 -6.72
N VAL A 43 -4.51 -10.87 -6.59
CA VAL A 43 -3.91 -11.80 -7.55
C VAL A 43 -4.26 -13.24 -7.20
N PRO A 44 -4.90 -13.99 -8.11
CA PRO A 44 -5.25 -15.39 -7.85
C PRO A 44 -4.01 -16.24 -7.52
N GLY A 45 -4.13 -17.10 -6.51
CA GLY A 45 -3.06 -18.00 -6.05
C GLY A 45 -2.08 -17.39 -5.03
N ALA A 46 -2.08 -16.06 -4.84
CA ALA A 46 -1.21 -15.43 -3.84
C ALA A 46 -1.56 -15.85 -2.41
N ASN A 47 -2.86 -15.92 -2.08
CA ASN A 47 -3.33 -16.40 -0.77
C ASN A 47 -2.90 -17.84 -0.48
N ASP A 48 -2.92 -18.72 -1.49
CA ASP A 48 -2.51 -20.12 -1.33
C ASP A 48 -1.03 -20.22 -0.96
N THR A 49 -0.19 -19.40 -1.58
CA THR A 49 1.24 -19.36 -1.27
C THR A 49 1.50 -18.80 0.13
N LEU A 50 0.79 -17.73 0.54
CA LEU A 50 0.90 -17.19 1.89
C LEU A 50 0.42 -18.20 2.93
N THR A 51 -0.69 -18.91 2.67
CA THR A 51 -1.19 -20.00 3.50
C THR A 51 -0.15 -21.10 3.67
N LYS A 52 0.45 -21.56 2.56
CA LYS A 52 1.50 -22.59 2.60
C LYS A 52 2.68 -22.15 3.45
N LEU A 53 3.19 -20.93 3.27
CA LEU A 53 4.28 -20.39 4.08
C LEU A 53 3.93 -20.36 5.58
N CYS A 54 2.74 -19.91 5.92
CA CYS A 54 2.27 -19.91 7.32
C CYS A 54 2.16 -21.32 7.90
N GLN A 55 1.68 -22.30 7.12
CA GLN A 55 1.59 -23.71 7.54
C GLN A 55 2.97 -24.35 7.71
N GLU A 56 3.93 -24.07 6.82
CA GLU A 56 5.32 -24.54 6.94
C GLU A 56 5.98 -24.01 8.22
N TRP A 57 5.79 -22.69 8.49
CA TRP A 57 6.27 -22.09 9.73
C TRP A 57 5.57 -22.70 10.95
N ALA A 58 4.24 -22.83 10.93
CA ALA A 58 3.46 -23.37 12.03
C ALA A 58 3.84 -24.81 12.38
N ALA A 59 4.09 -25.66 11.37
CA ALA A 59 4.55 -27.03 11.57
C ALA A 59 5.94 -27.07 12.25
N LYS A 60 6.86 -26.17 11.85
CA LYS A 60 8.19 -26.07 12.43
C LYS A 60 8.14 -25.59 13.89
N GLU A 61 7.37 -24.57 14.16
CA GLU A 61 7.23 -23.93 15.48
C GLU A 61 6.23 -24.67 16.40
N LYS A 62 5.54 -25.70 15.88
CA LYS A 62 4.48 -26.48 16.58
C LYS A 62 3.33 -25.59 17.06
N VAL A 63 2.87 -24.70 16.22
CA VAL A 63 1.77 -23.76 16.46
C VAL A 63 0.53 -24.23 15.67
N ASP A 64 -0.65 -24.15 16.31
CA ASP A 64 -1.94 -24.33 15.64
C ASP A 64 -2.35 -22.96 15.06
N ILE A 65 -2.28 -22.81 13.73
CA ILE A 65 -2.57 -21.53 13.07
C ILE A 65 -3.93 -21.57 12.38
N THR A 66 -4.73 -20.52 12.61
CA THR A 66 -5.97 -20.23 11.85
C THR A 66 -5.75 -18.98 11.01
N ILE A 67 -6.07 -19.04 9.73
CA ILE A 67 -5.87 -17.94 8.78
C ILE A 67 -7.22 -17.55 8.21
N ASP A 68 -7.55 -16.28 8.35
CA ASP A 68 -8.73 -15.66 7.74
C ASP A 68 -8.27 -14.62 6.69
N TYR A 69 -8.80 -14.71 5.45
CA TYR A 69 -8.59 -13.71 4.41
C TYR A 69 -9.74 -12.73 4.39
N ILE A 70 -9.43 -11.45 4.60
CA ILE A 70 -10.41 -10.39 4.78
C ILE A 70 -10.29 -9.42 3.60
N THR A 71 -11.37 -9.33 2.82
CA THR A 71 -11.39 -8.43 1.67
C THR A 71 -11.39 -6.96 2.08
N SER A 72 -10.75 -6.10 1.28
CA SER A 72 -10.85 -4.64 1.40
C SER A 72 -12.15 -4.09 0.80
N GLN A 73 -12.88 -4.89 0.01
CA GLN A 73 -14.15 -4.45 -0.59
C GLN A 73 -15.19 -4.14 0.49
N ALA A 74 -16.01 -3.13 0.21
CA ALA A 74 -17.04 -2.64 1.14
C ALA A 74 -16.50 -2.31 2.53
N ASP A 75 -15.25 -1.86 2.60
CA ASP A 75 -14.55 -1.45 3.84
C ASP A 75 -14.42 -2.55 4.92
N LYS A 76 -14.63 -3.82 4.54
CA LYS A 76 -14.72 -4.94 5.47
C LYS A 76 -13.47 -5.11 6.33
N LEU A 77 -12.27 -4.88 5.76
CA LEU A 77 -11.02 -4.98 6.50
C LEU A 77 -10.95 -3.92 7.63
N ASN A 78 -11.24 -2.65 7.33
CA ASN A 78 -11.22 -1.57 8.32
C ASN A 78 -12.34 -1.74 9.37
N LEU A 79 -13.52 -2.21 8.96
CA LEU A 79 -14.60 -2.53 9.89
C LEU A 79 -14.21 -3.65 10.86
N THR A 80 -13.51 -4.68 10.38
CA THR A 80 -12.98 -5.77 11.23
C THR A 80 -11.96 -5.22 12.23
N GLN A 81 -11.01 -4.41 11.79
CA GLN A 81 -10.02 -3.77 12.65
C GLN A 81 -10.68 -2.93 13.76
N ALA A 82 -11.66 -2.11 13.40
CA ALA A 82 -12.38 -1.26 14.35
C ALA A 82 -13.17 -2.10 15.37
N ALA A 83 -13.85 -3.15 14.92
CA ALA A 83 -14.63 -4.05 15.79
C ALA A 83 -13.73 -4.79 16.79
N GLU A 84 -12.58 -5.32 16.34
CA GLU A 84 -11.65 -6.04 17.20
C GLU A 84 -10.94 -5.12 18.20
N ALA A 85 -10.55 -3.92 17.76
CA ALA A 85 -9.96 -2.90 18.65
C ALA A 85 -10.93 -2.51 19.76
N GLN A 86 -12.22 -2.36 19.44
CA GLN A 86 -13.27 -2.03 20.42
C GLN A 86 -13.55 -3.20 21.35
N ALA A 87 -13.70 -4.40 20.81
CA ALA A 87 -14.02 -5.60 21.57
C ALA A 87 -12.84 -6.13 22.40
N LYS A 88 -11.60 -5.69 22.07
CA LYS A 88 -10.34 -6.23 22.61
C LYS A 88 -10.26 -7.76 22.50
N SER A 89 -10.76 -8.28 21.40
CA SER A 89 -10.81 -9.71 21.09
C SER A 89 -10.94 -9.93 19.56
N GLY A 90 -10.45 -11.05 19.06
CA GLY A 90 -10.49 -11.40 17.64
C GLY A 90 -9.24 -12.14 17.22
N HIS A 91 -8.59 -11.68 16.15
CA HIS A 91 -7.30 -12.20 15.70
C HIS A 91 -6.16 -11.80 16.65
N ASP A 92 -5.03 -12.46 16.55
CA ASP A 92 -3.80 -12.05 17.24
C ASP A 92 -3.10 -10.93 16.47
N MET A 93 -3.20 -10.98 15.13
CA MET A 93 -2.66 -9.97 14.22
C MET A 93 -3.57 -9.79 12.99
N LEU A 94 -3.52 -8.60 12.42
CA LEU A 94 -4.25 -8.22 11.20
C LEU A 94 -3.38 -7.49 10.20
N THR A 95 -3.83 -7.47 8.94
CA THR A 95 -3.32 -6.52 7.93
C THR A 95 -3.99 -5.16 8.09
N PHE A 96 -3.22 -4.09 7.88
CA PHE A 96 -3.66 -2.69 7.87
C PHE A 96 -3.17 -2.02 6.58
N LEU A 97 -4.01 -1.18 5.98
CA LEU A 97 -3.68 -0.45 4.76
C LEU A 97 -3.46 1.03 5.08
N ALA A 98 -2.49 1.63 4.42
CA ALA A 98 -2.18 3.06 4.51
C ALA A 98 -2.17 3.56 5.99
N TRP A 99 -3.00 4.53 6.33
CA TRP A 99 -3.07 5.15 7.65
C TRP A 99 -3.74 4.29 8.74
N ALA A 100 -4.37 3.17 8.37
CA ALA A 100 -5.12 2.35 9.34
C ALA A 100 -4.24 1.80 10.49
N ALA A 101 -2.95 1.52 10.22
CA ALA A 101 -2.02 1.13 11.29
C ALA A 101 -1.80 2.29 12.28
N ALA A 102 -1.51 3.50 11.78
CA ALA A 102 -1.31 4.68 12.61
C ALA A 102 -2.57 5.02 13.44
N ALA A 103 -3.77 4.79 12.88
CA ALA A 103 -5.04 4.97 13.59
C ALA A 103 -5.20 4.03 14.80
N GLN A 104 -4.46 2.93 14.83
CA GLN A 104 -4.52 1.91 15.89
C GLN A 104 -3.30 1.93 16.82
N THR A 105 -2.53 3.01 16.84
CA THR A 105 -1.29 3.15 17.65
C THR A 105 -1.49 2.68 19.11
N ASP A 106 -2.58 3.08 19.75
CA ASP A 106 -2.88 2.72 21.14
C ASP A 106 -3.23 1.24 21.32
N ASN A 107 -3.66 0.56 20.28
CA ASN A 107 -4.15 -0.82 20.30
C ASN A 107 -3.12 -1.84 19.78
N LEU A 108 -2.06 -1.39 19.09
CA LEU A 108 -1.04 -2.24 18.49
C LEU A 108 0.17 -2.42 19.40
N GLU A 109 0.68 -3.65 19.45
CA GLU A 109 1.91 -4.01 20.17
C GLU A 109 3.13 -3.45 19.45
N PRO A 110 4.04 -2.74 20.14
CA PRO A 110 5.32 -2.34 19.56
C PRO A 110 6.13 -3.53 19.05
N VAL A 111 6.77 -3.33 17.88
CA VAL A 111 7.55 -4.35 17.17
C VAL A 111 9.01 -3.95 16.94
N ASP A 112 9.53 -3.01 17.74
CA ASP A 112 10.91 -2.54 17.64
C ASP A 112 11.93 -3.67 17.76
N ASP A 113 11.62 -4.67 18.58
CA ASP A 113 12.44 -5.85 18.83
C ASP A 113 12.70 -6.70 17.58
N ILE A 114 11.77 -6.72 16.63
CA ILE A 114 11.94 -7.42 15.35
C ILE A 114 12.28 -6.50 14.19
N MET A 115 11.88 -5.22 14.23
CA MET A 115 12.13 -4.28 13.14
C MET A 115 13.61 -3.96 12.95
N GLY A 116 14.37 -3.77 14.02
CA GLY A 116 15.81 -3.56 13.94
C GLY A 116 16.54 -4.67 13.18
N PRO A 117 16.40 -5.94 13.56
CA PRO A 117 16.92 -7.08 12.83
C PRO A 117 16.43 -7.20 11.38
N LEU A 118 15.15 -6.96 11.11
CA LEU A 118 14.59 -7.02 9.76
C LEU A 118 15.20 -5.95 8.83
N ILE A 119 15.38 -4.73 9.31
CA ILE A 119 16.03 -3.65 8.57
C ILE A 119 17.50 -3.97 8.32
N ALA A 120 18.20 -4.49 9.32
CA ALA A 120 19.60 -4.89 9.18
C ALA A 120 19.78 -5.99 8.13
N GLN A 121 18.86 -6.95 8.05
CA GLN A 121 18.88 -8.07 7.11
C GLN A 121 18.43 -7.69 5.71
N ASN A 122 17.35 -6.92 5.58
CA ASN A 122 16.62 -6.71 4.33
C ASN A 122 16.80 -5.30 3.74
N GLY A 123 17.56 -4.42 4.41
CA GLY A 123 17.80 -3.06 3.96
C GLY A 123 16.79 -2.05 4.50
N LYS A 124 17.02 -0.78 4.16
CA LYS A 124 16.20 0.35 4.63
C LYS A 124 14.78 0.28 4.10
N ILE A 125 13.87 0.89 4.85
CA ILE A 125 12.49 1.16 4.47
C ILE A 125 12.40 2.62 4.02
N SER A 126 11.47 2.94 3.10
CA SER A 126 11.25 4.32 2.67
C SER A 126 10.74 5.19 3.83
N GLU A 127 11.12 6.46 3.84
CA GLU A 127 10.71 7.43 4.87
C GLU A 127 9.19 7.54 5.02
N GLY A 128 8.44 7.45 3.91
CA GLY A 128 6.98 7.50 3.95
C GLY A 128 6.36 6.30 4.66
N VAL A 129 6.88 5.09 4.41
CA VAL A 129 6.41 3.88 5.10
C VAL A 129 6.79 3.90 6.58
N GLU A 130 8.01 4.34 6.91
CA GLU A 130 8.45 4.53 8.29
C GLU A 130 7.56 5.57 9.01
N TYR A 131 7.23 6.68 8.34
CA TYR A 131 6.37 7.74 8.89
C TYR A 131 5.00 7.22 9.36
N VAL A 132 4.40 6.28 8.62
CA VAL A 132 3.12 5.67 9.01
C VAL A 132 3.29 4.60 10.08
N ALA A 133 4.31 3.75 9.96
CA ALA A 133 4.49 2.60 10.85
C ALA A 133 5.19 2.93 12.16
N ARG A 134 5.82 4.11 12.28
CA ARG A 134 6.55 4.53 13.47
C ARG A 134 5.86 5.71 14.14
N GLN A 135 5.14 5.44 15.21
CA GLN A 135 4.39 6.41 15.98
C GLN A 135 4.96 6.52 17.39
N ASP A 136 5.03 7.73 17.95
CA ASP A 136 5.56 8.00 19.29
C ASP A 136 6.98 7.43 19.54
N GLY A 137 7.79 7.34 18.47
CA GLY A 137 9.13 6.81 18.51
C GLY A 137 9.26 5.29 18.39
N HIS A 138 8.14 4.56 18.31
CA HIS A 138 8.08 3.10 18.26
C HIS A 138 7.53 2.59 16.94
N TRP A 139 8.03 1.46 16.46
CA TRP A 139 7.42 0.70 15.38
C TRP A 139 6.15 0.01 15.90
N ILE A 140 4.99 0.41 15.41
CA ILE A 140 3.68 -0.13 15.82
C ILE A 140 3.18 -1.26 14.93
N ALA A 141 3.79 -1.46 13.78
CA ALA A 141 3.47 -2.53 12.85
C ALA A 141 4.68 -2.85 11.96
N VAL A 142 4.71 -4.06 11.43
CA VAL A 142 5.71 -4.48 10.44
C VAL A 142 5.20 -4.12 9.05
N PRO A 143 5.95 -3.36 8.23
CA PRO A 143 5.59 -3.16 6.84
C PRO A 143 5.52 -4.50 6.10
N ALA A 144 4.37 -4.82 5.55
CA ALA A 144 4.09 -6.12 4.98
C ALA A 144 4.84 -6.34 3.66
N CYS A 145 5.37 -7.55 3.47
CA CYS A 145 6.02 -7.96 2.22
C CYS A 145 4.99 -8.53 1.21
N VAL A 146 3.73 -8.20 1.36
CA VAL A 146 2.63 -8.49 0.42
C VAL A 146 1.89 -7.20 0.12
N GLY A 147 1.28 -7.14 -1.06
CA GLY A 147 0.66 -5.93 -1.57
C GLY A 147 1.64 -5.04 -2.33
N SER A 148 1.09 -4.12 -3.10
CA SER A 148 1.87 -3.11 -3.82
C SER A 148 1.68 -1.75 -3.16
N PRO A 149 2.75 -1.12 -2.67
CA PRO A 149 2.63 0.19 -2.03
C PRO A 149 2.44 1.34 -3.03
N THR A 150 2.39 1.08 -4.34
CA THR A 150 2.37 2.13 -5.36
C THR A 150 1.06 2.14 -6.14
N LEU A 151 0.61 3.33 -6.56
CA LEU A 151 -0.58 3.51 -7.37
C LEU A 151 -0.26 4.28 -8.67
N PRO A 152 0.55 3.69 -9.58
CA PRO A 152 0.96 4.32 -10.83
C PRO A 152 -0.17 4.30 -11.88
N ALA A 153 0.07 4.93 -13.03
CA ALA A 153 -0.78 4.77 -14.20
C ALA A 153 -0.62 3.38 -14.81
N CYS A 154 -1.73 2.73 -15.14
CA CYS A 154 -1.80 1.50 -15.91
C CYS A 154 -2.69 1.75 -17.13
N ALA A 155 -2.14 1.70 -18.35
CA ALA A 155 -2.84 2.10 -19.57
C ALA A 155 -2.69 1.10 -20.70
N ARG A 156 -3.62 1.20 -21.67
CA ARG A 156 -3.65 0.42 -22.91
C ARG A 156 -2.69 1.01 -23.94
N ILE A 157 -1.64 0.27 -24.30
CA ILE A 157 -0.64 0.65 -25.31
C ILE A 157 -1.31 0.97 -26.66
N ASP A 158 -2.20 0.08 -27.10
CA ASP A 158 -2.90 0.19 -28.38
C ASP A 158 -3.80 1.44 -28.44
N LEU A 159 -4.57 1.72 -27.40
CA LEU A 159 -5.48 2.86 -27.34
C LEU A 159 -4.73 4.19 -27.25
N PHE A 160 -3.67 4.26 -26.44
CA PHE A 160 -2.83 5.46 -26.36
C PHE A 160 -2.15 5.76 -27.70
N LYS A 161 -1.66 4.73 -28.39
CA LYS A 161 -1.09 4.88 -29.71
C LYS A 161 -2.12 5.33 -30.76
N GLN A 162 -3.30 4.69 -30.74
CA GLN A 162 -4.38 4.97 -31.71
C GLN A 162 -4.99 6.35 -31.52
N TYR A 163 -5.36 6.73 -30.29
CA TYR A 163 -6.12 7.95 -30.03
C TYR A 163 -5.27 9.17 -29.71
N LEU A 164 -4.08 8.95 -29.15
CA LEU A 164 -3.21 10.02 -28.66
C LEU A 164 -1.92 10.15 -29.46
N GLY A 165 -1.57 9.14 -30.27
CA GLY A 165 -0.28 9.09 -30.98
C GLY A 165 0.92 8.87 -30.04
N VAL A 166 0.68 8.40 -28.82
CA VAL A 166 1.72 8.17 -27.82
C VAL A 166 2.05 6.68 -27.72
N ASP A 167 3.31 6.37 -27.90
CA ASP A 167 3.85 5.02 -27.67
C ASP A 167 4.39 4.94 -26.24
N LEU A 168 3.61 4.34 -25.34
CA LEU A 168 3.94 4.19 -23.93
C LEU A 168 5.22 3.39 -23.72
N THR A 169 5.49 2.41 -24.59
CA THR A 169 6.67 1.56 -24.50
C THR A 169 7.96 2.30 -24.84
N LYS A 170 7.86 3.39 -25.63
CA LYS A 170 8.99 4.30 -25.88
C LYS A 170 9.12 5.36 -24.81
N MET A 171 8.00 5.80 -24.24
CA MET A 171 8.01 6.79 -23.16
C MET A 171 8.71 6.25 -21.91
N TYR A 172 8.43 5.01 -21.53
CA TYR A 172 9.07 4.30 -20.42
C TYR A 172 9.45 2.89 -20.85
N PRO A 173 10.58 2.71 -21.58
CA PRO A 173 10.98 1.40 -22.08
C PRO A 173 11.49 0.50 -20.95
N PRO A 174 11.29 -0.82 -21.05
CA PRO A 174 11.84 -1.76 -20.08
C PRO A 174 13.37 -1.80 -20.20
N GLY A 175 14.06 -1.75 -19.06
CA GLY A 175 15.52 -1.89 -18.99
C GLY A 175 16.32 -0.77 -19.68
N ALA A 176 15.67 0.33 -20.10
CA ALA A 176 16.31 1.49 -20.69
C ALA A 176 15.77 2.80 -20.08
N PRO A 177 16.54 3.90 -20.13
CA PRO A 177 16.05 5.21 -19.68
C PRO A 177 14.78 5.63 -20.41
N ALA A 178 13.90 6.34 -19.72
CA ALA A 178 12.71 6.96 -20.31
C ALA A 178 13.09 7.93 -21.43
N ASP A 179 12.24 8.04 -22.46
CA ASP A 179 12.33 9.14 -23.42
C ASP A 179 11.88 10.43 -22.73
N ASP A 180 12.85 11.30 -22.45
CA ASP A 180 12.62 12.55 -21.71
C ASP A 180 11.59 13.44 -22.38
N ALA A 181 11.61 13.55 -23.71
CA ALA A 181 10.68 14.40 -24.46
C ALA A 181 9.23 13.89 -24.38
N LEU A 182 9.03 12.57 -24.36
CA LEU A 182 7.72 11.97 -24.18
C LEU A 182 7.28 12.03 -22.72
N ALA A 183 8.17 11.69 -21.78
CA ALA A 183 7.87 11.68 -20.35
C ALA A 183 7.57 13.09 -19.81
N ASP A 184 8.21 14.14 -20.34
CA ASP A 184 7.94 15.53 -19.96
C ASP A 184 6.58 16.03 -20.46
N LYS A 185 6.07 15.48 -21.55
CA LYS A 185 4.71 15.77 -22.04
C LYS A 185 3.64 15.08 -21.22
N TRP A 186 3.98 14.04 -20.46
CA TRP A 186 3.05 13.33 -19.58
C TRP A 186 2.74 14.16 -18.35
N THR A 187 1.81 15.12 -18.50
CA THR A 187 1.34 16.08 -17.49
C THR A 187 -0.14 15.87 -17.18
N TRP A 188 -0.63 16.45 -16.08
CA TRP A 188 -2.06 16.41 -15.76
C TRP A 188 -2.94 17.12 -16.81
N ASP A 189 -2.41 18.13 -17.52
CA ASP A 189 -3.10 18.73 -18.66
C ASP A 189 -3.15 17.78 -19.84
N PHE A 190 -2.08 17.03 -20.10
CA PHE A 190 -2.09 16.01 -21.14
C PHE A 190 -3.01 14.84 -20.76
N PHE A 191 -3.07 14.47 -19.48
CA PHE A 191 -4.02 13.47 -18.97
C PHE A 191 -5.48 13.92 -19.23
N LEU A 192 -5.82 15.16 -18.94
CA LEU A 192 -7.14 15.72 -19.24
C LEU A 192 -7.44 15.66 -20.74
N THR A 193 -6.49 16.08 -21.58
CA THR A 193 -6.62 15.97 -23.05
C THR A 193 -6.80 14.52 -23.50
N SER A 194 -6.11 13.59 -22.84
CA SER A 194 -6.25 12.16 -23.11
C SER A 194 -7.63 11.63 -22.75
N ALA A 195 -8.16 12.03 -21.60
CA ALA A 195 -9.52 11.69 -21.17
C ALA A 195 -10.57 12.19 -22.18
N GLU A 196 -10.45 13.43 -22.61
CA GLU A 196 -11.35 14.02 -23.61
C GLU A 196 -11.29 13.31 -24.97
N LYS A 197 -10.08 13.02 -25.46
CA LYS A 197 -9.90 12.33 -26.75
C LYS A 197 -10.40 10.89 -26.71
N CYS A 198 -10.08 10.12 -25.67
CA CYS A 198 -10.56 8.74 -25.52
C CYS A 198 -12.09 8.70 -25.44
N TYR A 199 -12.71 9.65 -24.75
CA TYR A 199 -14.17 9.78 -24.67
C TYR A 199 -14.78 10.10 -26.05
N LYS A 200 -14.26 11.11 -26.78
CA LYS A 200 -14.86 11.58 -28.05
C LYS A 200 -14.66 10.60 -29.21
N VAL A 201 -13.52 9.93 -29.29
CA VAL A 201 -13.14 9.07 -30.42
C VAL A 201 -13.49 7.62 -30.16
N GLY A 202 -13.33 7.16 -28.95
CA GLY A 202 -13.48 5.77 -28.57
C GLY A 202 -14.70 5.46 -27.73
N GLN A 203 -15.68 6.30 -27.61
CA GLN A 203 -16.92 6.29 -26.77
C GLN A 203 -17.01 5.25 -25.63
N ASP A 204 -16.37 4.08 -25.82
CA ASP A 204 -16.32 2.95 -24.87
C ASP A 204 -14.94 2.79 -24.22
N HIS A 205 -13.97 3.71 -24.48
CA HIS A 205 -12.61 3.63 -23.99
C HIS A 205 -12.26 4.83 -23.13
N LEU A 206 -12.79 4.85 -21.91
CA LEU A 206 -12.68 5.97 -20.99
C LEU A 206 -11.44 5.84 -20.07
N ILE A 207 -11.07 6.95 -19.46
CA ILE A 207 -10.17 6.95 -18.30
C ILE A 207 -10.96 6.45 -17.08
N GLY A 208 -10.54 5.31 -16.54
CA GLY A 208 -11.23 4.61 -15.46
C GLY A 208 -10.72 5.03 -14.08
N VAL A 209 -11.09 6.22 -13.63
CA VAL A 209 -10.74 6.73 -12.29
C VAL A 209 -11.97 6.77 -11.39
N GLY A 210 -11.83 6.27 -10.17
CA GLY A 210 -12.90 6.29 -9.16
C GLY A 210 -12.87 7.55 -8.31
N PHE A 211 -14.05 7.95 -7.81
CA PHE A 211 -14.24 9.04 -6.86
C PHE A 211 -15.07 8.60 -5.66
N GLY A 212 -15.25 7.30 -5.47
CA GLY A 212 -15.95 6.70 -4.34
C GLY A 212 -15.18 6.77 -3.03
N VAL A 213 -15.76 6.18 -1.98
CA VAL A 213 -15.09 6.02 -0.67
C VAL A 213 -14.27 4.72 -0.71
N THR A 214 -13.13 4.75 -1.39
CA THR A 214 -12.25 3.60 -1.59
C THR A 214 -10.79 4.00 -1.42
N ASN A 215 -9.90 3.03 -1.16
CA ASN A 215 -8.47 3.29 -1.05
C ASN A 215 -7.90 3.89 -2.33
N ASP A 216 -8.25 3.35 -3.48
CA ASP A 216 -7.76 3.84 -4.77
C ASP A 216 -8.25 5.26 -5.05
N SER A 217 -9.54 5.54 -4.80
CA SER A 217 -10.14 6.87 -5.04
C SER A 217 -9.49 7.96 -4.19
N VAL A 218 -9.27 7.69 -2.90
CA VAL A 218 -8.65 8.68 -1.99
C VAL A 218 -7.15 8.83 -2.23
N ALA A 219 -6.50 7.80 -2.78
CA ALA A 219 -5.06 7.81 -3.01
C ALA A 219 -4.67 8.55 -4.30
N TRP A 220 -5.32 8.25 -5.45
CA TRP A 220 -4.89 8.84 -6.73
C TRP A 220 -5.15 10.35 -6.85
N VAL A 221 -6.11 10.89 -6.11
CA VAL A 221 -6.42 12.33 -6.16
C VAL A 221 -5.37 13.19 -5.48
N ASP A 222 -4.69 12.69 -4.42
CA ASP A 222 -3.66 13.46 -3.69
C ASP A 222 -2.49 13.90 -4.58
N PRO A 223 -1.89 13.06 -5.43
CA PRO A 223 -0.88 13.46 -6.40
C PRO A 223 -1.28 14.64 -7.30
N VAL A 224 -2.56 14.76 -7.67
CA VAL A 224 -3.04 15.91 -8.46
C VAL A 224 -2.94 17.19 -7.64
N PHE A 225 -3.48 17.20 -6.41
CA PHE A 225 -3.41 18.37 -5.52
C PHE A 225 -1.95 18.75 -5.24
N ARG A 226 -1.16 17.78 -4.83
CA ARG A 226 0.26 17.97 -4.49
C ARG A 226 1.09 18.50 -5.64
N SER A 227 0.87 17.99 -6.84
CA SER A 227 1.59 18.42 -8.04
C SER A 227 1.25 19.87 -8.47
N HIS A 228 0.16 20.44 -7.95
CA HIS A 228 -0.22 21.84 -8.12
C HIS A 228 0.13 22.68 -6.88
N GLY A 229 0.69 22.08 -5.83
CA GLY A 229 1.06 22.77 -4.59
C GLY A 229 -0.08 23.00 -3.63
N ALA A 230 -1.19 22.25 -3.79
CA ALA A 230 -2.29 22.23 -2.85
C ALA A 230 -2.10 21.15 -1.78
N ALA A 231 -2.51 21.45 -0.56
CA ALA A 231 -2.56 20.51 0.56
C ALA A 231 -3.82 20.76 1.39
N MET A 232 -4.29 19.71 2.06
CA MET A 232 -5.45 19.83 2.96
C MET A 232 -5.04 20.42 4.31
N VAL A 233 -3.95 19.91 4.86
CA VAL A 233 -3.41 20.29 6.17
C VAL A 233 -1.88 20.23 6.05
N ASP A 234 -1.17 21.15 6.71
CA ASP A 234 0.30 21.16 6.78
C ASP A 234 0.85 20.25 7.90
N GLN A 235 2.16 20.24 8.05
CA GLN A 235 2.86 19.41 9.04
C GLN A 235 2.53 19.81 10.48
N GLU A 236 2.23 21.07 10.73
CA GLU A 236 1.86 21.62 12.03
C GLU A 236 0.39 21.40 12.38
N GLY A 237 -0.41 20.89 11.44
CA GLY A 237 -1.85 20.65 11.61
C GLY A 237 -2.73 21.86 11.21
N ASN A 238 -2.15 22.89 10.58
CA ASN A 238 -2.93 24.03 10.10
C ASN A 238 -3.71 23.65 8.83
N ILE A 239 -4.94 24.11 8.74
CA ILE A 239 -5.80 23.86 7.58
C ILE A 239 -5.38 24.76 6.42
N THR A 240 -4.94 24.15 5.31
CA THR A 240 -4.41 24.85 4.12
C THR A 240 -5.27 24.68 2.88
N VAL A 241 -6.39 23.97 2.98
CA VAL A 241 -7.29 23.69 1.86
C VAL A 241 -7.84 24.95 1.17
N LYS A 242 -8.00 26.06 1.90
CA LYS A 242 -8.45 27.35 1.35
C LYS A 242 -7.31 28.06 0.60
N SER A 243 -6.95 27.58 -0.59
CA SER A 243 -5.87 28.13 -1.40
C SER A 243 -6.26 28.23 -2.87
N ASP A 244 -5.57 29.10 -3.61
CA ASP A 244 -5.76 29.23 -5.06
C ASP A 244 -5.36 27.93 -5.79
N ALA A 245 -4.35 27.20 -5.28
CA ALA A 245 -3.95 25.91 -5.82
C ALA A 245 -5.08 24.88 -5.70
N THR A 246 -5.76 24.80 -4.55
CA THR A 246 -6.94 23.94 -4.37
C THR A 246 -8.05 24.31 -5.36
N ARG A 247 -8.34 25.60 -5.53
CA ARG A 247 -9.32 26.11 -6.48
C ARG A 247 -8.98 25.66 -7.91
N GLN A 248 -7.73 25.86 -8.33
CA GLN A 248 -7.24 25.46 -9.66
C GLN A 248 -7.42 23.97 -9.92
N VAL A 249 -7.12 23.14 -8.94
CA VAL A 249 -7.30 21.67 -9.05
C VAL A 249 -8.77 21.30 -9.13
N LEU A 250 -9.65 21.91 -8.38
CA LEU A 250 -11.11 21.65 -8.48
C LEU A 250 -11.68 22.10 -9.84
N GLU A 251 -11.20 23.21 -10.41
CA GLU A 251 -11.55 23.61 -11.79
C GLU A 251 -11.07 22.55 -12.81
N TRP A 252 -9.90 21.96 -12.58
CA TRP A 252 -9.40 20.88 -13.41
C TRP A 252 -10.28 19.63 -13.31
N PHE A 253 -10.69 19.22 -12.09
CA PHE A 253 -11.63 18.10 -11.90
C PHE A 253 -12.99 18.35 -12.54
N LYS A 254 -13.51 19.56 -12.52
CA LYS A 254 -14.76 19.92 -13.25
C LYS A 254 -14.65 19.66 -14.74
N LYS A 255 -13.46 19.83 -15.33
CA LYS A 255 -13.20 19.52 -16.74
C LYS A 255 -13.01 18.02 -16.98
N LEU A 256 -12.45 17.28 -16.03
CA LEU A 256 -12.16 15.85 -16.16
C LEU A 256 -13.40 14.98 -16.01
N VAL A 257 -14.20 15.21 -14.96
CA VAL A 257 -15.33 14.34 -14.57
C VAL A 257 -16.29 14.01 -15.72
N PRO A 258 -16.64 14.93 -16.64
CA PRO A 258 -17.48 14.61 -17.79
C PRO A 258 -16.92 13.56 -18.74
N TYR A 259 -15.63 13.25 -18.67
CA TYR A 259 -14.93 12.28 -19.50
C TYR A 259 -14.58 10.97 -18.78
N THR A 260 -15.11 10.79 -17.58
CA THR A 260 -14.95 9.56 -16.78
C THR A 260 -16.25 8.73 -16.79
N PRO A 261 -16.23 7.46 -16.37
CA PRO A 261 -17.42 6.64 -16.24
C PRO A 261 -18.46 7.33 -15.34
N LYS A 262 -19.74 7.29 -15.74
CA LYS A 262 -20.84 7.99 -15.03
C LYS A 262 -21.04 7.49 -13.60
N ASP A 263 -20.72 6.23 -13.35
CA ASP A 263 -20.82 5.55 -12.06
C ASP A 263 -19.55 5.62 -11.22
N SER A 264 -18.52 6.36 -11.66
CA SER A 264 -17.19 6.40 -11.02
C SER A 264 -17.23 6.91 -9.56
N PHE A 265 -18.27 7.64 -9.16
CA PHE A 265 -18.50 8.06 -7.77
C PHE A 265 -19.07 6.95 -6.87
N ALA A 266 -19.56 5.84 -7.46
CA ALA A 266 -20.06 4.66 -6.75
C ALA A 266 -19.11 3.46 -6.85
N TRP A 267 -17.92 3.63 -7.43
CA TRP A 267 -16.95 2.57 -7.60
C TRP A 267 -16.38 2.09 -6.26
N ASP A 268 -16.13 0.77 -6.19
CA ASP A 268 -15.32 0.11 -5.17
C ASP A 268 -13.88 -0.11 -5.64
N ASP A 269 -12.99 -0.64 -4.78
CA ASP A 269 -11.58 -0.89 -5.09
C ASP A 269 -11.36 -1.93 -6.21
N ALA A 270 -12.37 -2.72 -6.58
CA ALA A 270 -12.29 -3.67 -7.69
C ALA A 270 -12.78 -3.10 -9.03
N SER A 271 -13.45 -1.96 -9.01
CA SER A 271 -14.17 -1.43 -10.18
C SER A 271 -13.22 -0.97 -11.28
N ASN A 272 -12.12 -0.29 -10.95
CA ASN A 272 -11.10 0.15 -11.92
C ASN A 272 -10.46 -1.06 -12.64
N ASN A 273 -10.11 -2.12 -11.92
CA ASN A 273 -9.57 -3.35 -12.49
C ASN A 273 -10.57 -4.00 -13.46
N LYS A 274 -11.81 -4.19 -13.02
CA LYS A 274 -12.88 -4.75 -13.87
C LYS A 274 -13.09 -3.91 -15.13
N PHE A 275 -13.08 -2.59 -14.98
CA PHE A 275 -13.23 -1.66 -16.07
C PHE A 275 -12.11 -1.79 -17.12
N LEU A 276 -10.85 -1.84 -16.69
CA LEU A 276 -9.71 -2.00 -17.60
C LEU A 276 -9.72 -3.37 -18.30
N ILE A 277 -9.97 -4.46 -17.53
CA ILE A 277 -9.96 -5.84 -18.03
C ILE A 277 -11.14 -6.11 -18.97
N SER A 278 -12.28 -5.43 -18.81
CA SER A 278 -13.41 -5.52 -19.74
C SER A 278 -13.09 -5.00 -21.14
N GLY A 279 -11.98 -4.28 -21.31
CA GLY A 279 -11.58 -3.63 -22.56
C GLY A 279 -12.16 -2.23 -22.75
N GLN A 280 -13.04 -1.75 -21.87
CA GLN A 280 -13.64 -0.41 -21.92
C GLN A 280 -12.67 0.68 -21.47
N GLY A 281 -11.73 0.35 -20.58
CA GLY A 281 -10.78 1.30 -20.01
C GLY A 281 -9.58 1.56 -20.90
N ALA A 282 -9.19 2.83 -21.04
CA ALA A 282 -7.93 3.22 -21.67
C ALA A 282 -6.80 3.37 -20.64
N LEU A 283 -7.12 3.81 -19.44
CA LEU A 283 -6.17 3.99 -18.33
C LEU A 283 -6.93 3.89 -16.99
N ILE A 284 -6.23 3.35 -15.98
CA ILE A 284 -6.59 3.44 -14.57
C ILE A 284 -5.35 3.85 -13.77
N PHE A 285 -5.55 4.33 -12.53
CA PHE A 285 -4.47 4.35 -11.53
C PHE A 285 -4.62 3.12 -10.66
N ASN A 286 -3.61 2.25 -10.74
CA ASN A 286 -3.60 1.01 -9.96
C ASN A 286 -2.19 0.37 -10.01
N PRO A 287 -1.80 -0.39 -8.99
CA PRO A 287 -0.75 -1.38 -9.14
C PRO A 287 -1.09 -2.37 -10.26
N PRO A 288 -0.14 -3.16 -10.77
CA PRO A 288 -0.40 -4.08 -11.89
C PRO A 288 -1.28 -5.30 -11.53
N SER A 289 -2.17 -5.17 -10.52
CA SER A 289 -3.17 -6.19 -10.20
C SER A 289 -4.11 -6.47 -11.37
N ALA A 290 -4.51 -5.42 -12.10
CA ALA A 290 -5.32 -5.57 -13.30
C ALA A 290 -4.61 -6.44 -14.35
N TRP A 291 -3.31 -6.22 -14.57
CA TRP A 291 -2.52 -7.05 -15.48
C TRP A 291 -2.42 -8.50 -15.00
N ALA A 292 -2.08 -8.72 -13.72
CA ALA A 292 -1.95 -10.06 -13.16
C ALA A 292 -3.25 -10.89 -13.28
N VAL A 293 -4.41 -10.24 -13.10
CA VAL A 293 -5.71 -10.87 -13.34
C VAL A 293 -5.96 -11.05 -14.85
N ALA A 294 -5.64 -10.05 -15.67
CA ALA A 294 -5.86 -10.10 -17.11
C ALA A 294 -5.05 -11.20 -17.81
N VAL A 295 -3.85 -11.54 -17.33
CA VAL A 295 -3.05 -12.66 -17.85
C VAL A 295 -3.87 -13.95 -17.87
N ARG A 296 -4.70 -14.19 -16.88
CA ARG A 296 -5.58 -15.35 -16.79
C ARG A 296 -6.89 -15.15 -17.57
N ASP A 297 -7.56 -14.03 -17.35
CA ASP A 297 -8.97 -13.83 -17.72
C ASP A 297 -9.14 -13.12 -19.07
N ALA A 298 -8.17 -12.31 -19.48
CA ALA A 298 -8.21 -11.50 -20.70
C ALA A 298 -6.80 -11.32 -21.32
N PRO A 299 -6.12 -12.40 -21.76
CA PRO A 299 -4.71 -12.37 -22.17
C PRO A 299 -4.43 -11.35 -23.28
N LYS A 300 -5.37 -11.15 -24.21
CA LYS A 300 -5.22 -10.12 -25.27
C LYS A 300 -5.21 -8.69 -24.72
N ILE A 301 -5.91 -8.44 -23.62
CA ILE A 301 -5.85 -7.15 -22.92
C ILE A 301 -4.52 -7.06 -22.16
N ALA A 302 -4.11 -8.12 -21.46
CA ALA A 302 -2.86 -8.15 -20.72
C ALA A 302 -1.64 -7.76 -21.58
N GLU A 303 -1.58 -8.24 -22.83
CA GLU A 303 -0.52 -7.90 -23.80
C GLU A 303 -0.46 -6.41 -24.17
N GLN A 304 -1.52 -5.67 -23.89
CA GLN A 304 -1.65 -4.25 -24.20
C GLN A 304 -1.57 -3.36 -22.96
N LEU A 305 -1.32 -3.90 -21.77
CA LEU A 305 -1.23 -3.10 -20.55
C LEU A 305 0.21 -2.64 -20.30
N TRP A 306 0.36 -1.38 -19.91
CA TRP A 306 1.61 -0.76 -19.54
C TRP A 306 1.51 0.01 -18.26
N THR A 307 2.44 -0.22 -17.32
CA THR A 307 2.49 0.48 -16.03
C THR A 307 3.63 1.50 -16.07
N PHE A 308 3.36 2.74 -15.68
CA PHE A 308 4.31 3.85 -15.73
C PHE A 308 3.92 4.95 -14.73
N PRO A 309 4.82 5.89 -14.38
CA PRO A 309 4.54 6.91 -13.38
C PRO A 309 3.32 7.79 -13.68
N SER A 310 2.73 8.36 -12.63
CA SER A 310 1.65 9.34 -12.74
C SER A 310 2.07 10.60 -13.54
N PRO A 311 1.11 11.39 -14.06
CA PRO A 311 1.43 12.64 -14.72
C PRO A 311 2.15 13.63 -13.79
N ARG A 312 2.98 14.51 -14.35
CA ARG A 312 3.58 15.62 -13.60
C ARG A 312 2.68 16.86 -13.62
N GLY A 313 2.76 17.65 -12.57
CA GLY A 313 2.23 19.01 -12.53
C GLY A 313 3.32 20.06 -12.36
N PRO A 314 2.95 21.33 -12.10
CA PRO A 314 3.89 22.43 -11.95
C PRO A 314 4.92 22.25 -10.84
N LYS A 315 4.57 21.50 -9.78
CA LYS A 315 5.44 21.26 -8.61
C LYS A 315 6.18 19.93 -8.67
N GLY A 316 6.00 19.13 -9.71
CA GLY A 316 6.68 17.85 -9.88
C GLY A 316 5.74 16.70 -10.21
N ARG A 317 6.32 15.48 -10.18
CA ARG A 317 5.65 14.21 -10.40
C ARG A 317 5.54 13.48 -9.07
N PHE A 318 4.34 13.12 -8.70
CA PHE A 318 4.06 12.41 -7.46
C PHE A 318 3.28 11.13 -7.75
N ASP A 319 3.69 10.04 -7.12
CA ASP A 319 2.94 8.79 -7.12
C ASP A 319 2.43 8.52 -5.70
N ALA A 320 1.19 8.10 -5.58
CA ALA A 320 0.63 7.73 -4.28
C ALA A 320 1.26 6.41 -3.80
N ALA A 321 1.63 6.39 -2.52
CA ALA A 321 2.05 5.19 -1.81
C ALA A 321 0.97 4.75 -0.83
N VAL A 322 0.49 3.51 -0.98
CA VAL A 322 -0.52 2.89 -0.13
C VAL A 322 0.09 1.62 0.49
N PRO A 323 0.99 1.77 1.47
CA PRO A 323 1.68 0.63 2.05
C PRO A 323 0.73 -0.26 2.85
N PHE A 324 1.10 -1.53 2.94
CA PHE A 324 0.45 -2.53 3.77
C PHE A 324 1.28 -2.77 5.02
N PHE A 325 0.61 -3.09 6.11
CA PHE A 325 1.25 -3.37 7.40
C PHE A 325 0.64 -4.60 8.05
N TRP A 326 1.43 -5.30 8.84
CA TRP A 326 0.98 -6.35 9.75
C TRP A 326 1.12 -5.87 11.18
N GLY A 327 -0.01 -5.68 11.85
CA GLY A 327 -0.07 -5.25 13.24
C GLY A 327 -0.49 -6.38 14.17
N THR A 328 0.16 -6.48 15.32
CA THR A 328 -0.20 -7.40 16.41
C THR A 328 -0.99 -6.63 17.45
N TRP A 329 -2.13 -7.16 17.88
CA TRP A 329 -2.93 -6.50 18.89
C TRP A 329 -2.29 -6.57 20.30
N LYS A 330 -2.36 -5.49 21.07
CA LYS A 330 -1.92 -5.47 22.49
C LYS A 330 -2.68 -6.46 23.36
N PHE A 331 -3.94 -6.76 23.05
CA PHE A 331 -4.75 -7.73 23.80
C PHE A 331 -4.39 -9.19 23.48
N SER A 332 -3.69 -9.47 22.40
CA SER A 332 -3.24 -10.83 22.07
C SER A 332 -2.36 -11.41 23.18
N GLN A 333 -2.60 -12.67 23.49
CA GLN A 333 -1.76 -13.47 24.40
C GLN A 333 -0.60 -14.16 23.66
N ASN A 334 -0.61 -14.11 22.32
CA ASN A 334 0.32 -14.83 21.45
C ASN A 334 1.31 -13.88 20.75
N LYS A 335 1.64 -12.73 21.33
CA LYS A 335 2.44 -11.67 20.73
C LYS A 335 3.81 -12.14 20.21
N SER A 336 4.54 -12.92 21.00
CA SER A 336 5.85 -13.46 20.59
C SER A 336 5.72 -14.42 19.42
N THR A 337 4.66 -15.22 19.39
CA THR A 337 4.35 -16.16 18.30
C THR A 337 4.00 -15.38 17.02
N ALA A 338 3.19 -14.32 17.11
CA ALA A 338 2.88 -13.43 15.99
C ALA A 338 4.14 -12.76 15.45
N LYS A 339 5.01 -12.21 16.32
CA LYS A 339 6.30 -11.60 15.91
C LYS A 339 7.23 -12.60 15.23
N SER A 340 7.25 -13.86 15.68
CA SER A 340 8.03 -14.95 15.02
C SER A 340 7.52 -15.22 13.60
N LEU A 341 6.19 -15.30 13.41
CA LEU A 341 5.59 -15.45 12.08
C LEU A 341 5.94 -14.27 11.18
N LEU A 342 5.78 -13.03 11.67
CA LEU A 342 6.11 -11.82 10.91
C LEU A 342 7.58 -11.81 10.47
N THR A 343 8.49 -12.19 11.36
CA THR A 343 9.92 -12.32 11.04
C THR A 343 10.15 -13.36 9.95
N PHE A 344 9.46 -14.50 9.99
CA PHE A 344 9.56 -15.54 8.97
C PHE A 344 9.00 -15.07 7.61
N LEU A 345 7.86 -14.41 7.59
CA LEU A 345 7.25 -13.90 6.35
C LEU A 345 8.08 -12.81 5.67
N CYS A 346 8.89 -12.05 6.43
CA CYS A 346 9.83 -11.07 5.91
C CYS A 346 11.20 -11.64 5.54
N GLN A 347 11.43 -12.96 5.65
CA GLN A 347 12.68 -13.57 5.15
C GLN A 347 12.71 -13.55 3.62
N ARG A 348 13.89 -13.32 3.03
CA ARG A 348 14.08 -13.28 1.58
C ARG A 348 13.48 -14.49 0.85
N SER A 349 13.59 -15.70 1.44
CA SER A 349 13.05 -16.93 0.86
C SER A 349 11.52 -16.95 0.82
N SER A 350 10.86 -16.40 1.83
CA SER A 350 9.40 -16.27 1.89
C SER A 350 8.92 -15.20 0.92
N VAL A 351 9.55 -14.02 0.95
CA VAL A 351 9.23 -12.90 0.07
C VAL A 351 9.40 -13.26 -1.41
N LYS A 352 10.46 -14.00 -1.76
CA LYS A 352 10.63 -14.49 -3.13
C LYS A 352 9.44 -15.33 -3.61
N GLN A 353 8.84 -16.14 -2.73
CA GLN A 353 7.68 -16.97 -3.08
C GLN A 353 6.41 -16.13 -3.25
N THR A 354 6.16 -15.15 -2.35
CA THR A 354 4.98 -14.27 -2.49
C THR A 354 5.08 -13.41 -3.73
N VAL A 355 6.24 -12.79 -4.01
CA VAL A 355 6.48 -12.02 -5.22
C VAL A 355 6.27 -12.85 -6.49
N ALA A 356 6.74 -14.11 -6.50
CA ALA A 356 6.51 -14.99 -7.65
C ALA A 356 5.04 -15.38 -7.81
N ALA A 357 4.35 -15.69 -6.71
CA ALA A 357 2.94 -16.08 -6.73
C ALA A 357 2.01 -14.93 -7.15
N SER A 358 2.40 -13.70 -6.87
CA SER A 358 1.66 -12.50 -7.26
C SER A 358 2.05 -11.95 -8.63
N HIS A 359 2.87 -12.68 -9.42
CA HIS A 359 3.37 -12.22 -10.71
C HIS A 359 4.07 -10.84 -10.63
N GLY A 360 4.79 -10.59 -9.52
CA GLY A 360 5.48 -9.32 -9.29
C GLY A 360 4.60 -8.17 -8.83
N TYR A 361 3.33 -8.41 -8.52
CA TYR A 361 2.44 -7.41 -7.92
C TYR A 361 2.93 -7.02 -6.52
N ASP A 362 3.34 -7.99 -5.70
CA ASP A 362 3.88 -7.72 -4.37
C ASP A 362 5.24 -7.03 -4.47
N ILE A 363 5.35 -5.86 -3.82
CA ILE A 363 6.58 -5.09 -3.73
C ILE A 363 6.95 -4.96 -2.26
N PRO A 364 7.97 -5.70 -1.79
CA PRO A 364 8.38 -5.63 -0.40
C PRO A 364 8.88 -4.23 -0.05
N PRO A 365 8.61 -3.73 1.16
CA PRO A 365 9.00 -2.38 1.57
C PRO A 365 10.49 -2.20 1.86
N PHE A 366 11.26 -3.30 1.92
CA PHE A 366 12.68 -3.32 2.24
C PHE A 366 13.53 -3.22 0.98
N ALA A 367 14.43 -2.22 0.92
CA ALA A 367 15.22 -1.91 -0.27
C ALA A 367 16.11 -3.08 -0.76
N GLY A 368 16.56 -3.96 0.13
CA GLY A 368 17.37 -5.13 -0.23
C GLY A 368 16.58 -6.31 -0.81
N LEU A 369 15.26 -6.17 -0.95
CA LEU A 369 14.37 -7.20 -1.50
C LEU A 369 13.79 -6.82 -2.87
N HIS A 370 14.43 -5.92 -3.61
CA HIS A 370 13.95 -5.43 -4.90
C HIS A 370 14.68 -6.03 -6.12
N ASP A 371 15.39 -7.15 -5.97
CA ASP A 371 16.22 -7.77 -7.00
C ASP A 371 15.77 -9.17 -7.42
N PHE A 372 14.47 -9.50 -7.24
CA PHE A 372 13.95 -10.79 -7.65
C PHE A 372 13.76 -10.89 -9.16
N GLN A 373 14.11 -12.04 -9.72
CA GLN A 373 14.01 -12.35 -11.14
C GLN A 373 12.57 -12.24 -11.67
N THR A 374 11.56 -12.42 -10.82
CA THR A 374 10.15 -12.33 -11.17
C THR A 374 9.83 -11.05 -11.93
N TRP A 375 10.34 -9.90 -11.51
CA TRP A 375 10.07 -8.62 -12.17
C TRP A 375 10.74 -8.48 -13.54
N LEU A 376 11.75 -9.29 -13.84
CA LEU A 376 12.37 -9.34 -15.16
C LEU A 376 11.64 -10.30 -16.11
N ASP A 377 11.05 -11.37 -15.57
CA ASP A 377 10.39 -12.42 -16.34
C ASP A 377 8.90 -12.12 -16.57
N GLU A 378 8.26 -11.51 -15.57
CA GLU A 378 6.85 -11.13 -15.57
C GLU A 378 6.70 -9.66 -15.97
N SER A 379 5.56 -9.31 -16.51
CA SER A 379 5.25 -7.88 -16.70
C SER A 379 4.02 -7.62 -17.53
N PRO A 380 3.47 -6.39 -17.53
CA PRO A 380 2.76 -5.81 -18.62
C PRO A 380 3.66 -4.87 -19.47
N PRO A 381 4.12 -5.25 -20.67
CA PRO A 381 4.66 -6.52 -21.12
C PRO A 381 6.04 -6.82 -20.53
N LYS A 382 6.60 -8.02 -20.75
CA LYS A 382 7.81 -8.55 -20.11
C LYS A 382 8.91 -7.53 -19.83
N GLY A 383 9.41 -7.50 -18.60
CA GLY A 383 10.52 -6.67 -18.14
C GLY A 383 10.13 -5.24 -17.75
N ALA A 384 8.85 -4.88 -17.67
CA ALA A 384 8.43 -3.49 -17.47
C ALA A 384 7.74 -3.20 -16.13
N VAL A 385 7.32 -4.21 -15.37
CA VAL A 385 6.71 -3.92 -14.06
C VAL A 385 7.75 -3.28 -13.15
N TYR A 386 7.58 -1.98 -12.86
CA TYR A 386 8.41 -1.23 -11.90
C TYR A 386 9.91 -1.16 -12.19
N HIS A 387 10.40 -1.67 -13.33
CA HIS A 387 11.83 -1.74 -13.68
C HIS A 387 12.23 -0.92 -14.88
N TYR A 388 11.51 0.12 -15.21
CA TYR A 388 12.11 1.19 -15.99
C TYR A 388 13.09 1.95 -15.07
N PRO A 389 14.30 2.27 -15.55
CA PRO A 389 15.26 3.05 -14.78
C PRO A 389 14.61 4.34 -14.29
N PRO A 390 14.65 4.65 -12.99
CA PRO A 390 14.02 5.85 -12.46
C PRO A 390 14.69 7.09 -13.07
N ARG A 391 13.87 8.01 -13.57
CA ARG A 391 14.35 9.33 -14.00
C ARG A 391 14.80 10.20 -12.82
N GLY A 392 14.45 9.83 -11.59
CA GLY A 392 14.68 10.63 -10.39
C GLY A 392 13.71 11.81 -10.23
N ASP A 393 12.67 11.89 -11.06
CA ASP A 393 11.65 12.96 -11.02
C ASP A 393 10.34 12.53 -10.34
N VAL A 394 10.24 11.29 -9.88
CA VAL A 394 9.06 10.75 -9.17
C VAL A 394 9.29 10.80 -7.67
N VAL A 395 8.36 11.44 -6.97
CA VAL A 395 8.32 11.45 -5.50
C VAL A 395 7.16 10.57 -5.03
N MET A 396 7.49 9.51 -4.29
CA MET A 396 6.50 8.68 -3.64
C MET A 396 5.94 9.39 -2.41
N VAL A 397 4.63 9.51 -2.31
CA VAL A 397 3.97 10.22 -1.23
C VAL A 397 2.88 9.37 -0.59
N ILE A 398 2.88 9.30 0.73
CA ILE A 398 1.69 8.81 1.44
C ILE A 398 0.60 9.87 1.29
N PRO A 399 -0.59 9.51 0.79
CA PRO A 399 -1.66 10.49 0.59
C PRO A 399 -1.94 11.29 1.87
N TYR A 400 -2.06 12.59 1.71
CA TYR A 400 -2.30 13.56 2.79
C TYR A 400 -1.15 13.78 3.78
N SER A 401 0.03 13.15 3.60
CA SER A 401 1.23 13.60 4.29
C SER A 401 1.60 15.03 3.80
N PRO A 402 2.25 15.88 4.58
CA PRO A 402 2.81 15.63 5.90
C PRO A 402 1.86 16.01 7.06
N ALA A 403 0.54 16.01 6.84
CA ALA A 403 -0.40 16.25 7.93
C ALA A 403 -0.16 15.27 9.10
N PRO A 404 -0.36 15.69 10.36
CA PRO A 404 -0.25 14.79 11.50
C PRO A 404 -1.04 13.50 11.28
N ALA A 405 -0.46 12.35 11.63
CA ALA A 405 -0.98 11.02 11.28
C ALA A 405 -2.48 10.83 11.62
N ARG A 406 -2.93 11.36 12.76
CA ARG A 406 -4.32 11.30 13.18
C ARG A 406 -5.25 12.06 12.22
N ILE A 407 -4.87 13.26 11.78
CA ILE A 407 -5.65 14.08 10.84
C ILE A 407 -5.60 13.45 9.44
N ALA A 408 -4.42 13.06 8.97
CA ALA A 408 -4.26 12.40 7.67
C ALA A 408 -5.12 11.12 7.57
N ASN A 409 -5.16 10.31 8.63
CA ASN A 409 -6.05 9.14 8.68
C ASN A 409 -7.52 9.52 8.56
N GLN A 410 -7.98 10.57 9.22
CA GLN A 410 -9.37 11.04 9.13
C GLN A 410 -9.70 11.50 7.71
N ILE A 411 -8.81 12.29 7.08
CA ILE A 411 -8.98 12.75 5.68
C ILE A 411 -9.11 11.52 4.76
N TYR A 412 -8.24 10.53 4.95
CA TYR A 412 -8.21 9.30 4.17
C TYR A 412 -9.47 8.47 4.38
N ALA A 413 -9.79 8.10 5.62
CA ALA A 413 -10.90 7.22 5.96
C ALA A 413 -12.26 7.83 5.63
N GLN A 414 -12.42 9.15 5.76
CA GLN A 414 -13.65 9.85 5.43
C GLN A 414 -13.76 10.21 3.95
N ALA A 415 -12.75 9.91 3.13
CA ALA A 415 -12.69 10.29 1.72
C ALA A 415 -13.01 11.78 1.49
N THR A 416 -12.44 12.66 2.32
CA THR A 416 -12.75 14.09 2.34
C THR A 416 -12.50 14.73 0.97
N VAL A 417 -11.40 14.39 0.30
CA VAL A 417 -11.04 14.98 -1.00
C VAL A 417 -11.94 14.48 -2.13
N PRO A 418 -12.21 13.18 -2.32
CA PRO A 418 -13.22 12.73 -3.27
C PRO A 418 -14.60 13.37 -3.05
N LYS A 419 -15.04 13.50 -1.80
CA LYS A 419 -16.31 14.19 -1.46
C LYS A 419 -16.29 15.68 -1.81
N MET A 420 -15.17 16.38 -1.57
CA MET A 420 -15.00 17.77 -1.98
C MET A 420 -15.10 17.93 -3.50
N ILE A 421 -14.49 17.00 -4.25
CA ILE A 421 -14.61 16.95 -5.73
C ILE A 421 -16.07 16.71 -6.13
N ALA A 422 -16.77 15.74 -5.52
CA ALA A 422 -18.16 15.44 -5.82
C ALA A 422 -19.07 16.66 -5.64
N LYS A 423 -18.86 17.44 -4.58
CA LYS A 423 -19.66 18.64 -4.31
C LYS A 423 -19.65 19.64 -5.45
N CYS A 424 -18.49 19.91 -6.05
CA CYS A 424 -18.41 20.90 -7.13
C CYS A 424 -18.59 20.31 -8.54
N THR A 425 -18.56 18.97 -8.70
CA THR A 425 -18.67 18.33 -10.03
C THR A 425 -20.02 17.68 -10.29
N VAL A 426 -20.63 17.01 -9.31
CA VAL A 426 -21.91 16.28 -9.45
C VAL A 426 -23.04 16.87 -8.61
N GLU A 427 -22.76 17.44 -7.43
CA GLU A 427 -23.79 18.04 -6.58
C GLU A 427 -24.18 19.47 -7.01
N GLY A 428 -23.44 20.07 -7.95
CA GLY A 428 -23.74 21.39 -8.49
C GLY A 428 -23.37 22.56 -7.59
N ASN A 429 -22.65 22.35 -6.51
CA ASN A 429 -22.18 23.41 -5.62
C ASN A 429 -21.06 24.25 -6.26
N SER A 430 -20.85 25.46 -5.77
CA SER A 430 -19.69 26.26 -6.15
C SER A 430 -18.39 25.63 -5.59
N ILE A 431 -17.26 25.94 -6.21
CA ILE A 431 -15.94 25.54 -5.72
C ILE A 431 -15.69 26.11 -4.31
N ASP A 432 -16.08 27.36 -4.07
CA ASP A 432 -15.96 27.97 -2.75
C ASP A 432 -16.73 27.19 -1.69
N HIS A 433 -17.97 26.78 -1.98
CA HIS A 433 -18.76 25.97 -1.08
C HIS A 433 -18.10 24.61 -0.79
N ALA A 434 -17.54 23.96 -1.82
CA ALA A 434 -16.84 22.68 -1.66
C ALA A 434 -15.59 22.83 -0.77
N ILE A 435 -14.83 23.89 -0.95
CA ILE A 435 -13.65 24.22 -0.13
C ILE A 435 -14.05 24.54 1.31
N ASP A 436 -15.09 25.36 1.51
CA ASP A 436 -15.58 25.73 2.84
C ASP A 436 -16.10 24.50 3.61
N TRP A 437 -16.82 23.61 2.92
CA TRP A 437 -17.23 22.35 3.49
C TRP A 437 -16.02 21.49 3.92
N ALA A 438 -15.01 21.32 3.06
CA ALA A 438 -13.81 20.55 3.41
C ALA A 438 -13.07 21.18 4.59
N ALA A 439 -12.96 22.50 4.65
CA ALA A 439 -12.33 23.19 5.77
C ALA A 439 -13.08 22.92 7.10
N ALA A 440 -14.41 22.91 7.09
CA ALA A 440 -15.21 22.61 8.27
C ALA A 440 -15.03 21.15 8.76
N GLU A 441 -14.94 20.18 7.82
CA GLU A 441 -14.61 18.77 8.15
C GLU A 441 -13.21 18.68 8.81
N LEU A 442 -12.23 19.36 8.23
CA LEU A 442 -10.85 19.38 8.74
C LEU A 442 -10.76 20.01 10.15
N GLU A 443 -11.54 21.07 10.42
CA GLU A 443 -11.67 21.63 11.76
C GLU A 443 -12.23 20.58 12.75
N GLY A 444 -13.20 19.78 12.33
CA GLY A 444 -13.74 18.67 13.12
C GLY A 444 -12.66 17.66 13.48
N PHE A 445 -11.83 17.26 12.51
CA PHE A 445 -10.73 16.31 12.71
C PHE A 445 -9.62 16.82 13.64
N SER A 446 -9.38 18.13 13.65
CA SER A 446 -8.39 18.74 14.53
C SER A 446 -8.82 18.77 16.00
N ARG A 447 -10.13 18.70 16.28
CA ARG A 447 -10.70 18.74 17.64
C ARG A 447 -10.93 17.35 18.27
N SER A 448 -10.97 16.30 17.44
CA SER A 448 -11.21 14.91 17.84
C SER A 448 -9.89 14.20 18.16
#